data_b6d286c43d752b236fb58011578150f3
#
_entry.id   b6d286c43d752b236fb58011578150f3
#
_cell.length_a   1.000
_cell.length_b   1.000
_cell.length_c   1.000
_cell.angle_alpha   90.00
_cell.angle_beta   90.00
_cell.angle_gamma   90.00
#
_symmetry.space_group_name_H-M   'P 1'
#
loop_
_entity.id
_entity.type
_entity.pdbx_description
1 polymer ?
#
loop_
_entity_poly.entity_id
_entity_poly.type
_entity_poly.pdbx_seq_one_letter_code
_entity_poly.pdbx_strand_id
1 'polypeptide(L)'
;MKYPEYYIQHVEFNSVLTNRSSVEGIRKFIFDKFGKKASVSELSTSGVDLDKVDEFKKILNSFYTSINSSKNIDQLNDDLFDKSPYIMGIFSLLRAFSGNYFENYDSIIMDDSQRRFYPSGTCIPFSKKIFVTVNGLILPCERIAHKYSLGTVTSEDVKINCKKIASKYTSYYKSIKKQCVSCYRKPICYQCMFHIDSLMDESVKCQGFADRDLFEEDVQKFLSYLLNHPHLYERISKDLLFF
;
A
#
# COMPACT_ATOMS: atom_id res chain seq x y z
N MET A 1 -6.30 -18.08 27.96
CA MET A 1 -6.98 -17.66 26.71
C MET A 1 -8.04 -18.69 26.36
N LYS A 2 -9.27 -18.30 26.00
CA LYS A 2 -10.41 -19.24 25.83
C LYS A 2 -10.33 -20.04 24.51
N TYR A 3 -9.69 -19.46 23.46
CA TYR A 3 -9.57 -20.08 22.14
C TYR A 3 -8.14 -19.82 21.57
N PRO A 4 -7.14 -20.59 22.03
CA PRO A 4 -5.74 -20.33 21.67
C PRO A 4 -5.45 -20.56 20.18
N GLU A 5 -6.01 -21.58 19.56
CA GLU A 5 -5.83 -21.86 18.13
C GLU A 5 -6.40 -20.75 17.24
N TYR A 6 -7.61 -20.29 17.56
CA TYR A 6 -8.21 -19.15 16.86
C TYR A 6 -7.36 -17.89 16.97
N TYR A 7 -6.82 -17.64 18.17
CA TYR A 7 -5.95 -16.49 18.40
C TYR A 7 -4.67 -16.55 17.54
N ILE A 8 -4.05 -17.74 17.47
CA ILE A 8 -2.83 -17.93 16.71
C ILE A 8 -3.08 -17.68 15.21
N GLN A 9 -4.18 -18.22 14.69
CA GLN A 9 -4.47 -18.21 13.25
C GLN A 9 -5.16 -16.95 12.74
N HIS A 10 -5.99 -16.29 13.57
CA HIS A 10 -6.92 -15.26 13.09
C HIS A 10 -6.80 -13.90 13.77
N VAL A 11 -5.94 -13.76 14.79
CA VAL A 11 -5.75 -12.47 15.46
C VAL A 11 -4.43 -11.86 15.04
N GLU A 12 -4.51 -10.71 14.40
CA GLU A 12 -3.38 -9.89 14.00
C GLU A 12 -3.47 -8.51 14.65
N PHE A 13 -2.32 -7.91 14.91
CA PHE A 13 -2.24 -6.56 15.45
C PHE A 13 -1.72 -5.62 14.38
N ASN A 14 -2.49 -4.59 14.07
CA ASN A 14 -2.06 -3.49 13.23
C ASN A 14 -1.96 -2.22 14.08
N SER A 15 -0.83 -1.56 13.98
CA SER A 15 -0.54 -0.33 14.69
C SER A 15 -0.19 0.79 13.72
N VAL A 16 -0.49 2.01 14.09
CA VAL A 16 -0.19 3.18 13.26
C VAL A 16 0.97 3.95 13.88
N LEU A 17 2.01 4.20 13.10
CA LEU A 17 3.15 5.00 13.52
C LEU A 17 2.72 6.47 13.63
N THR A 18 3.02 7.07 14.77
CA THR A 18 2.79 8.49 15.06
C THR A 18 4.11 9.16 15.45
N ASN A 19 4.11 10.49 15.57
CA ASN A 19 5.26 11.25 16.07
C ASN A 19 5.59 10.99 17.56
N ARG A 20 4.77 10.21 18.27
CA ARG A 20 4.95 9.85 19.69
C ARG A 20 5.35 8.40 19.89
N SER A 21 5.53 7.64 18.83
CA SER A 21 5.79 6.20 18.90
C SER A 21 6.93 5.82 17.97
N SER A 22 7.67 4.79 18.34
CA SER A 22 8.66 4.16 17.47
C SER A 22 8.17 2.78 17.04
N VAL A 23 8.59 2.30 15.89
CA VAL A 23 8.28 0.95 15.39
C VAL A 23 8.73 -0.11 16.39
N GLU A 24 9.93 0.05 16.93
CA GLU A 24 10.52 -0.84 17.93
C GLU A 24 9.70 -0.88 19.22
N GLY A 25 9.31 0.29 19.74
CA GLY A 25 8.49 0.41 20.95
C GLY A 25 7.11 -0.23 20.78
N ILE A 26 6.45 -0.01 19.62
CA ILE A 26 5.17 -0.63 19.31
C ILE A 26 5.30 -2.16 19.26
N ARG A 27 6.29 -2.67 18.54
CA ARG A 27 6.49 -4.11 18.37
C ARG A 27 6.83 -4.79 19.68
N LYS A 28 7.74 -4.21 20.44
CA LYS A 28 8.08 -4.70 21.77
C LYS A 28 6.85 -4.77 22.68
N PHE A 29 6.07 -3.71 22.75
CA PHE A 29 4.84 -3.67 23.57
C PHE A 29 3.84 -4.75 23.17
N ILE A 30 3.56 -4.89 21.88
CA ILE A 30 2.62 -5.89 21.37
C ILE A 30 3.14 -7.30 21.62
N PHE A 31 4.43 -7.54 21.38
CA PHE A 31 5.02 -8.85 21.60
C PHE A 31 5.04 -9.24 23.08
N ASP A 32 5.49 -8.35 23.96
CA ASP A 32 5.54 -8.60 25.41
C ASP A 32 4.17 -8.89 25.99
N LYS A 33 3.14 -8.19 25.48
CA LYS A 33 1.78 -8.30 26.04
C LYS A 33 0.95 -9.41 25.39
N PHE A 34 1.14 -9.67 24.11
CA PHE A 34 0.24 -10.52 23.33
C PHE A 34 0.94 -11.70 22.65
N GLY A 35 2.27 -11.79 22.70
CA GLY A 35 3.04 -12.83 22.02
C GLY A 35 2.92 -12.81 20.50
N LYS A 36 2.53 -11.67 19.93
CA LYS A 36 2.29 -11.50 18.49
C LYS A 36 3.18 -10.38 17.92
N LYS A 37 3.58 -10.53 16.67
CA LYS A 37 4.21 -9.43 15.93
C LYS A 37 3.15 -8.44 15.46
N ALA A 38 3.41 -7.13 15.64
CA ALA A 38 2.54 -6.09 15.14
C ALA A 38 2.95 -5.67 13.74
N SER A 39 1.98 -5.61 12.83
CA SER A 39 2.11 -4.85 11.60
C SER A 39 2.08 -3.36 11.93
N VAL A 40 3.05 -2.59 11.44
CA VAL A 40 3.06 -1.14 11.65
C VAL A 40 2.86 -0.46 10.30
N SER A 41 1.79 0.33 10.21
CA SER A 41 1.46 1.10 9.02
C SER A 41 1.68 2.60 9.24
N GLU A 42 1.84 3.32 8.15
CA GLU A 42 1.97 4.78 8.17
C GLU A 42 0.63 5.45 8.48
N LEU A 43 0.71 6.55 9.22
CA LEU A 43 -0.43 7.42 9.42
C LEU A 43 -0.77 8.12 8.09
N SER A 44 -2.04 8.09 7.71
CA SER A 44 -2.51 8.95 6.63
C SER A 44 -2.38 10.42 7.05
N THR A 45 -1.79 11.24 6.20
CA THR A 45 -1.73 12.70 6.41
C THR A 45 -3.07 13.38 6.09
N SER A 46 -4.07 12.64 5.61
CA SER A 46 -5.43 13.15 5.41
C SER A 46 -6.04 13.59 6.73
N GLY A 47 -6.31 14.88 6.86
CA GLY A 47 -6.89 15.46 8.06
C GLY A 47 -5.88 15.83 9.16
N VAL A 48 -4.59 15.68 8.91
CA VAL A 48 -3.54 16.24 9.76
C VAL A 48 -3.48 17.75 9.50
N ASP A 49 -3.31 18.51 10.56
CA ASP A 49 -3.06 19.95 10.47
C ASP A 49 -1.86 20.23 9.56
N LEU A 50 -2.03 21.08 8.56
CA LEU A 50 -1.03 21.32 7.52
C LEU A 50 0.31 21.73 8.11
N ASP A 51 0.31 22.47 9.21
CA ASP A 51 1.51 22.93 9.92
C ASP A 51 2.34 21.77 10.53
N LYS A 52 1.71 20.61 10.74
CA LYS A 52 2.33 19.43 11.32
C LYS A 52 2.71 18.36 10.31
N VAL A 53 2.26 18.47 9.08
CA VAL A 53 2.53 17.49 8.02
C VAL A 53 4.02 17.37 7.75
N ASP A 54 4.74 18.50 7.73
CA ASP A 54 6.18 18.52 7.45
C ASP A 54 7.01 17.89 8.57
N GLU A 55 6.62 18.11 9.83
CA GLU A 55 7.23 17.44 10.98
C GLU A 55 7.04 15.92 10.89
N PHE A 56 5.81 15.49 10.60
CA PHE A 56 5.48 14.08 10.43
C PHE A 56 6.26 13.45 9.26
N LYS A 57 6.33 14.12 8.11
CA LYS A 57 7.11 13.67 6.96
C LYS A 57 8.60 13.54 7.27
N LYS A 58 9.17 14.45 8.07
CA LYS A 58 10.59 14.35 8.50
C LYS A 58 10.83 13.09 9.33
N ILE A 59 9.96 12.77 10.28
CA ILE A 59 10.06 11.58 11.11
C ILE A 59 9.94 10.32 10.26
N LEU A 60 8.96 10.29 9.34
CA LEU A 60 8.77 9.19 8.41
C LEU A 60 9.97 9.01 7.49
N ASN A 61 10.47 10.09 6.91
CA ASN A 61 11.66 10.07 6.07
C ASN A 61 12.90 9.62 6.82
N SER A 62 13.08 10.00 8.10
CA SER A 62 14.20 9.54 8.91
C SER A 62 14.14 8.03 9.14
N PHE A 63 12.94 7.49 9.34
CA PHE A 63 12.73 6.05 9.46
C PHE A 63 13.08 5.32 8.15
N TYR A 64 12.58 5.79 7.01
CA TYR A 64 12.94 5.21 5.71
C TYR A 64 14.41 5.40 5.36
N THR A 65 15.01 6.54 5.71
CA THR A 65 16.43 6.77 5.52
C THR A 65 17.26 5.79 6.34
N SER A 66 16.88 5.48 7.57
CA SER A 66 17.56 4.50 8.40
C SER A 66 17.46 3.08 7.84
N ILE A 67 16.29 2.71 7.27
CA ILE A 67 16.10 1.43 6.58
C ILE A 67 16.93 1.38 5.28
N ASN A 68 16.91 2.46 4.48
CA ASN A 68 17.58 2.51 3.19
C ASN A 68 19.10 2.72 3.29
N SER A 69 19.57 3.38 4.35
CA SER A 69 20.99 3.63 4.60
C SER A 69 21.68 2.48 5.35
N SER A 70 20.93 1.49 5.82
CA SER A 70 21.54 0.29 6.33
C SER A 70 22.28 -0.38 5.15
N LYS A 71 23.62 -0.19 5.10
CA LYS A 71 24.49 -0.79 4.09
C LYS A 71 24.42 -2.33 4.07
N ASN A 72 23.71 -2.90 5.01
CA ASN A 72 23.47 -4.33 5.19
C ASN A 72 21.98 -4.59 5.30
N ILE A 73 21.26 -4.55 4.16
CA ILE A 73 19.89 -5.06 4.09
C ILE A 73 19.82 -6.53 4.58
N ASP A 74 20.93 -7.26 4.45
CA ASP A 74 21.10 -8.62 4.95
C ASP A 74 21.00 -8.74 6.47
N GLN A 75 21.34 -7.67 7.20
CA GLN A 75 21.23 -7.59 8.66
C GLN A 75 19.89 -7.04 9.13
N LEU A 76 19.01 -6.65 8.19
CA LEU A 76 17.63 -6.33 8.58
C LEU A 76 17.02 -7.60 9.18
N ASN A 77 16.60 -7.50 10.44
CA ASN A 77 15.82 -8.56 11.05
C ASN A 77 14.55 -8.79 10.21
N ASP A 78 13.95 -9.96 10.34
CA ASP A 78 12.78 -10.36 9.54
C ASP A 78 11.66 -9.33 9.55
N ASP A 79 11.59 -8.53 10.62
CA ASP A 79 10.56 -7.52 10.81
C ASP A 79 10.72 -6.26 9.95
N LEU A 80 11.93 -5.96 9.50
CA LEU A 80 12.23 -4.79 8.68
C LEU A 80 12.43 -5.15 7.22
N PHE A 81 12.75 -6.43 6.96
CA PHE A 81 13.03 -6.91 5.62
C PHE A 81 11.83 -6.71 4.68
N ASP A 82 10.64 -7.14 5.09
CA ASP A 82 9.40 -6.98 4.33
C ASP A 82 8.87 -5.54 4.25
N LYS A 83 9.43 -4.63 5.04
CA LYS A 83 9.06 -3.19 5.05
C LYS A 83 10.06 -2.32 4.28
N SER A 84 11.19 -2.87 3.85
CA SER A 84 12.12 -2.12 3.03
C SER A 84 11.50 -1.79 1.68
N PRO A 85 11.40 -0.51 1.29
CA PRO A 85 10.87 -0.12 -0.02
C PRO A 85 11.70 -0.73 -1.16
N TYR A 86 12.99 -0.96 -0.91
CA TYR A 86 13.89 -1.57 -1.87
C TYR A 86 13.57 -3.05 -2.08
N ILE A 87 13.45 -3.81 -1.00
CA ILE A 87 13.05 -5.22 -1.03
C ILE A 87 11.66 -5.38 -1.64
N MET A 88 10.70 -4.52 -1.27
CA MET A 88 9.36 -4.53 -1.86
C MET A 88 9.34 -4.18 -3.35
N GLY A 89 10.27 -3.32 -3.80
CA GLY A 89 10.47 -3.04 -5.22
C GLY A 89 10.95 -4.27 -5.98
N ILE A 90 11.98 -4.95 -5.47
CA ILE A 90 12.51 -6.20 -6.02
C ILE A 90 11.44 -7.29 -6.02
N PHE A 91 10.76 -7.50 -4.90
CA PHE A 91 9.66 -8.45 -4.78
C PHE A 91 8.56 -8.22 -5.83
N SER A 92 8.13 -6.96 -5.98
CA SER A 92 7.10 -6.59 -6.96
C SER A 92 7.55 -6.86 -8.40
N LEU A 93 8.83 -6.60 -8.70
CA LEU A 93 9.43 -6.90 -9.99
C LEU A 93 9.47 -8.41 -10.26
N LEU A 94 9.97 -9.18 -9.31
CA LEU A 94 10.03 -10.65 -9.43
C LEU A 94 8.63 -11.23 -9.60
N ARG A 95 7.68 -10.82 -8.77
CA ARG A 95 6.29 -11.29 -8.85
C ARG A 95 5.65 -11.00 -10.19
N ALA A 96 5.89 -9.82 -10.77
CA ALA A 96 5.26 -9.40 -12.02
C ALA A 96 5.90 -10.03 -13.26
N PHE A 97 7.21 -10.35 -13.22
CA PHE A 97 7.99 -10.69 -14.40
C PHE A 97 8.72 -12.04 -14.34
N SER A 98 8.72 -12.74 -13.20
CA SER A 98 9.43 -14.03 -13.10
C SER A 98 8.81 -15.14 -13.95
N GLY A 99 7.57 -15.00 -14.40
CA GLY A 99 6.85 -16.00 -15.20
C GLY A 99 6.55 -17.33 -14.46
N ASN A 100 7.18 -17.54 -13.30
CA ASN A 100 7.09 -18.78 -12.52
C ASN A 100 6.23 -18.66 -11.27
N TYR A 101 5.68 -17.47 -11.03
CA TYR A 101 4.89 -17.22 -9.84
C TYR A 101 3.41 -17.07 -10.18
N PHE A 102 2.61 -17.97 -9.64
CA PHE A 102 1.15 -17.94 -9.71
C PHE A 102 0.59 -17.99 -8.29
N GLU A 103 -0.30 -17.09 -7.95
CA GLU A 103 -0.94 -17.04 -6.63
C GLU A 103 -1.80 -18.28 -6.34
N ASN A 104 -2.40 -18.81 -7.41
CA ASN A 104 -3.26 -19.99 -7.34
C ASN A 104 -3.42 -20.58 -8.76
N TYR A 105 -4.10 -21.72 -8.84
CA TYR A 105 -4.34 -22.43 -10.11
C TYR A 105 -5.11 -21.58 -11.13
N ASP A 106 -6.06 -20.78 -10.68
CA ASP A 106 -6.86 -19.93 -11.54
C ASP A 106 -6.01 -18.82 -12.19
N SER A 107 -4.95 -18.36 -11.52
CA SER A 107 -4.01 -17.36 -12.06
C SER A 107 -3.25 -17.87 -13.29
N ILE A 108 -3.09 -19.20 -13.44
CA ILE A 108 -2.45 -19.81 -14.61
C ILE A 108 -3.37 -19.74 -15.84
N ILE A 109 -4.68 -19.83 -15.62
CA ILE A 109 -5.68 -19.96 -16.69
C ILE A 109 -6.28 -18.60 -17.04
N MET A 110 -6.37 -17.71 -16.07
CA MET A 110 -6.97 -16.39 -16.26
C MET A 110 -5.90 -15.34 -16.60
N ASP A 111 -5.96 -14.82 -17.80
CA ASP A 111 -5.30 -13.55 -18.13
C ASP A 111 -5.99 -12.41 -17.36
N ASP A 112 -5.55 -12.21 -16.12
CA ASP A 112 -6.08 -11.19 -15.21
C ASP A 112 -5.73 -9.77 -15.66
N SER A 113 -4.85 -9.64 -16.66
CA SER A 113 -4.41 -8.36 -17.20
C SER A 113 -5.55 -7.54 -17.79
N GLN A 114 -6.58 -8.20 -18.34
CA GLN A 114 -7.74 -7.54 -18.93
C GLN A 114 -8.78 -7.08 -17.89
N ARG A 115 -8.73 -7.61 -16.67
CA ARG A 115 -9.71 -7.31 -15.60
C ARG A 115 -9.21 -6.27 -14.61
N ARG A 116 -7.96 -5.88 -14.65
CA ARG A 116 -7.39 -4.90 -13.73
C ARG A 116 -7.74 -3.48 -14.13
N PHE A 117 -8.38 -2.78 -13.23
CA PHE A 117 -8.53 -1.32 -13.33
C PHE A 117 -7.26 -0.66 -12.78
N TYR A 118 -6.74 0.32 -13.48
CA TYR A 118 -5.59 1.09 -13.02
C TYR A 118 -6.01 2.50 -12.66
N PRO A 119 -5.56 3.02 -11.52
CA PRO A 119 -4.63 2.44 -10.52
C PRO A 119 -5.23 1.25 -9.74
N SER A 120 -4.49 0.14 -9.69
CA SER A 120 -5.01 -1.15 -9.19
C SER A 120 -5.20 -1.19 -7.66
N GLY A 121 -4.52 -0.31 -6.90
CA GLY A 121 -4.66 -0.22 -5.44
C GLY A 121 -5.92 0.49 -4.97
N THR A 122 -6.80 0.92 -5.89
CA THR A 122 -8.03 1.62 -5.52
C THR A 122 -9.12 0.63 -5.17
N CYS A 123 -9.65 0.72 -3.95
CA CYS A 123 -10.77 -0.12 -3.53
C CYS A 123 -12.06 0.29 -4.23
N ILE A 124 -12.81 -0.70 -4.71
CA ILE A 124 -14.18 -0.48 -5.21
C ILE A 124 -15.06 -0.12 -3.99
N PRO A 125 -15.91 0.93 -4.10
CA PRO A 125 -16.80 1.31 -3.02
C PRO A 125 -17.63 0.15 -2.50
N PHE A 126 -17.70 0.03 -1.19
CA PHE A 126 -18.51 -0.97 -0.47
C PHE A 126 -18.08 -2.45 -0.69
N SER A 127 -17.00 -2.74 -1.44
CA SER A 127 -16.60 -4.12 -1.74
C SER A 127 -15.85 -4.81 -0.60
N LYS A 128 -15.03 -4.06 0.15
CA LYS A 128 -14.18 -4.62 1.22
C LYS A 128 -14.52 -4.04 2.58
N LYS A 129 -14.66 -2.72 2.68
CA LYS A 129 -14.92 -2.01 3.94
C LYS A 129 -15.67 -0.71 3.69
N ILE A 130 -16.27 -0.22 4.76
CA ILE A 130 -16.86 1.11 4.88
C ILE A 130 -16.25 1.74 6.11
N PHE A 131 -15.81 2.97 6.01
CA PHE A 131 -15.34 3.75 7.13
C PHE A 131 -16.27 4.94 7.36
N VAL A 132 -16.72 5.10 8.59
CA VAL A 132 -17.57 6.24 9.00
C VAL A 132 -16.76 7.10 9.95
N THR A 133 -16.62 8.38 9.61
CA THR A 133 -15.92 9.35 10.44
C THR A 133 -16.79 9.76 11.63
N VAL A 134 -16.19 10.35 12.65
CA VAL A 134 -16.93 10.91 13.82
C VAL A 134 -17.97 11.97 13.43
N ASN A 135 -17.79 12.61 12.27
CA ASN A 135 -18.71 13.59 11.73
C ASN A 135 -19.75 12.99 10.77
N GLY A 136 -19.88 11.66 10.75
CA GLY A 136 -20.85 10.95 9.93
C GLY A 136 -20.55 10.88 8.43
N LEU A 137 -19.33 11.19 7.98
CA LEU A 137 -18.97 11.01 6.58
C LEU A 137 -18.68 9.53 6.30
N ILE A 138 -19.24 9.00 5.22
CA ILE A 138 -18.97 7.65 4.74
C ILE A 138 -17.82 7.72 3.74
N LEU A 139 -16.75 6.97 4.00
CA LEU A 139 -15.56 6.87 3.14
C LEU A 139 -15.31 5.41 2.73
N PRO A 140 -14.70 5.14 1.58
CA PRO A 140 -14.29 3.78 1.20
C PRO A 140 -13.18 3.23 2.09
N CYS A 141 -12.41 4.10 2.77
CA CYS A 141 -11.34 3.70 3.65
C CYS A 141 -10.90 4.89 4.54
N GLU A 142 -10.28 4.59 5.66
CA GLU A 142 -9.76 5.56 6.63
C GLU A 142 -8.55 6.38 6.13
N ARG A 143 -7.94 5.97 5.02
CA ARG A 143 -6.69 6.55 4.50
C ARG A 143 -6.87 7.65 3.46
N ILE A 144 -8.09 8.02 3.15
CA ILE A 144 -8.37 9.01 2.10
C ILE A 144 -8.98 10.29 2.66
N ALA A 145 -8.81 11.38 1.95
CA ALA A 145 -9.32 12.69 2.34
C ALA A 145 -10.86 12.72 2.35
N HIS A 146 -11.44 13.48 3.27
CA HIS A 146 -12.88 13.63 3.46
C HIS A 146 -13.62 14.15 2.22
N LYS A 147 -12.93 14.87 1.32
CA LYS A 147 -13.46 15.35 0.03
C LYS A 147 -13.96 14.22 -0.88
N TYR A 148 -13.51 12.98 -0.65
CA TYR A 148 -13.91 11.79 -1.39
C TYR A 148 -15.07 11.03 -0.74
N SER A 149 -15.83 11.68 0.13
CA SER A 149 -16.99 11.07 0.79
C SER A 149 -17.97 10.47 -0.21
N LEU A 150 -18.47 9.27 0.15
CA LEU A 150 -19.48 8.51 -0.58
C LEU A 150 -20.91 8.84 -0.14
N GLY A 151 -21.05 9.43 1.05
CA GLY A 151 -22.33 9.75 1.64
C GLY A 151 -22.19 10.19 3.07
N THR A 152 -23.31 10.25 3.78
CA THR A 152 -23.37 10.69 5.18
C THR A 152 -24.27 9.79 5.99
N VAL A 153 -23.94 9.68 7.29
CA VAL A 153 -24.76 9.02 8.31
C VAL A 153 -25.10 10.06 9.38
N THR A 154 -26.34 10.09 9.79
CA THR A 154 -26.83 10.85 10.93
C THR A 154 -27.50 9.90 11.93
N SER A 155 -28.00 10.38 13.05
CA SER A 155 -28.83 9.59 13.99
C SER A 155 -30.12 9.08 13.37
N GLU A 156 -30.59 9.72 12.31
CA GLU A 156 -31.92 9.48 11.73
C GLU A 156 -31.87 8.83 10.36
N ASP A 157 -30.77 9.04 9.59
CA ASP A 157 -30.75 8.64 8.20
C ASP A 157 -29.33 8.31 7.68
N VAL A 158 -29.28 7.49 6.62
CA VAL A 158 -28.08 7.16 5.84
C VAL A 158 -28.29 7.58 4.39
N LYS A 159 -27.54 8.59 3.95
CA LYS A 159 -27.63 9.14 2.59
C LYS A 159 -26.49 8.64 1.71
N ILE A 160 -26.81 7.71 0.81
CA ILE A 160 -25.88 7.16 -0.19
C ILE A 160 -26.54 7.27 -1.56
N ASN A 161 -25.81 7.79 -2.56
CA ASN A 161 -26.24 7.84 -3.95
C ASN A 161 -25.27 7.03 -4.82
N CYS A 162 -25.57 5.75 -5.03
CA CYS A 162 -24.72 4.82 -5.78
C CYS A 162 -24.46 5.28 -7.22
N LYS A 163 -25.45 5.89 -7.92
CA LYS A 163 -25.26 6.41 -9.28
C LYS A 163 -24.25 7.56 -9.31
N LYS A 164 -24.33 8.49 -8.35
CA LYS A 164 -23.39 9.61 -8.23
C LYS A 164 -21.99 9.12 -7.89
N ILE A 165 -21.88 8.11 -7.00
CA ILE A 165 -20.61 7.48 -6.65
C ILE A 165 -19.97 6.83 -7.88
N ALA A 166 -20.73 6.00 -8.60
CA ALA A 166 -20.25 5.33 -9.81
C ALA A 166 -19.79 6.34 -10.89
N SER A 167 -20.54 7.42 -11.08
CA SER A 167 -20.17 8.49 -12.02
C SER A 167 -18.87 9.18 -11.61
N LYS A 168 -18.67 9.49 -10.32
CA LYS A 168 -17.43 10.09 -9.81
C LYS A 168 -16.22 9.17 -10.02
N TYR A 169 -16.35 7.88 -9.65
CA TYR A 169 -15.27 6.90 -9.85
C TYR A 169 -14.92 6.75 -11.33
N THR A 170 -15.92 6.65 -12.18
CA THR A 170 -15.72 6.60 -13.64
C THR A 170 -15.00 7.84 -14.15
N SER A 171 -15.34 9.02 -13.65
CA SER A 171 -14.65 10.28 -14.02
C SER A 171 -13.19 10.25 -13.60
N TYR A 172 -12.88 9.86 -12.37
CA TYR A 172 -11.50 9.76 -11.87
C TYR A 172 -10.67 8.76 -12.69
N TYR A 173 -11.23 7.57 -12.98
CA TYR A 173 -10.54 6.60 -13.85
C TYR A 173 -10.30 7.14 -15.26
N LYS A 174 -11.26 7.86 -15.83
CA LYS A 174 -11.10 8.47 -17.16
C LYS A 174 -9.99 9.53 -17.17
N SER A 175 -9.91 10.35 -16.13
CA SER A 175 -8.89 11.43 -16.06
C SER A 175 -7.47 10.88 -16.01
N ILE A 176 -7.24 9.75 -15.34
CA ILE A 176 -5.90 9.15 -15.22
C ILE A 176 -5.57 8.13 -16.31
N LYS A 177 -6.56 7.65 -17.06
CA LYS A 177 -6.42 6.54 -18.00
C LYS A 177 -5.25 6.69 -18.98
N LYS A 178 -5.04 7.90 -19.53
CA LYS A 178 -3.94 8.14 -20.48
C LYS A 178 -2.58 7.79 -19.89
N GLN A 179 -2.31 8.20 -18.67
CA GLN A 179 -1.06 7.87 -17.98
C GLN A 179 -0.97 6.38 -17.67
N CYS A 180 -2.06 5.78 -17.16
CA CYS A 180 -2.03 4.35 -16.83
C CYS A 180 -1.76 3.47 -18.06
N VAL A 181 -2.30 3.82 -19.23
CA VAL A 181 -2.07 3.06 -20.48
C VAL A 181 -0.59 3.07 -20.88
N SER A 182 0.08 4.21 -20.75
CA SER A 182 1.50 4.37 -21.13
C SER A 182 2.48 4.11 -19.98
N CYS A 183 2.00 3.72 -18.80
CA CYS A 183 2.84 3.48 -17.64
C CYS A 183 3.51 2.10 -17.69
N TYR A 184 4.83 2.05 -17.65
CA TYR A 184 5.60 0.81 -17.65
C TYR A 184 5.55 0.08 -16.30
N ARG A 185 5.28 0.77 -15.18
CA ARG A 185 5.01 0.15 -13.87
C ARG A 185 3.62 -0.47 -13.76
N LYS A 186 2.82 -0.48 -14.81
CA LYS A 186 1.44 -1.02 -14.80
C LYS A 186 1.33 -2.44 -14.22
N PRO A 187 2.18 -3.40 -14.56
CA PRO A 187 2.11 -4.77 -14.02
C PRO A 187 2.31 -4.83 -12.50
N ILE A 188 3.08 -3.92 -11.95
CA ILE A 188 3.39 -3.83 -10.51
C ILE A 188 2.64 -2.70 -9.81
N CYS A 189 1.60 -2.15 -10.44
CA CYS A 189 0.86 -1.01 -9.91
C CYS A 189 -0.01 -1.43 -8.72
N TYR A 190 0.18 -0.76 -7.59
CA TYR A 190 -0.70 -0.81 -6.40
C TYR A 190 -1.10 0.59 -5.92
N GLN A 191 -0.97 1.58 -6.81
CA GLN A 191 -1.35 2.96 -6.51
C GLN A 191 -2.85 3.08 -6.25
N CYS A 192 -3.23 3.76 -5.19
CA CYS A 192 -4.60 4.20 -4.96
C CYS A 192 -4.82 5.56 -5.64
N MET A 193 -5.89 5.70 -6.44
CA MET A 193 -6.16 6.96 -7.12
C MET A 193 -6.38 8.14 -6.17
N PHE A 194 -6.92 7.90 -4.98
CA PHE A 194 -7.18 8.95 -3.99
C PHE A 194 -5.92 9.50 -3.32
N HIS A 195 -4.76 8.84 -3.51
CA HIS A 195 -3.46 9.35 -3.09
C HIS A 195 -2.74 10.12 -4.20
N ILE A 196 -3.40 10.39 -5.31
CA ILE A 196 -2.90 11.24 -6.39
C ILE A 196 -3.40 12.66 -6.10
N ASP A 197 -2.49 13.54 -5.70
CA ASP A 197 -2.83 14.88 -5.22
C ASP A 197 -3.63 15.68 -6.27
N SER A 198 -3.28 15.52 -7.54
CA SER A 198 -3.91 16.18 -8.68
C SER A 198 -5.14 15.48 -9.25
N LEU A 199 -5.72 14.49 -8.55
CA LEU A 199 -6.83 13.68 -9.09
C LEU A 199 -8.05 14.49 -9.54
N MET A 200 -8.27 15.66 -8.92
CA MET A 200 -9.40 16.56 -9.22
C MET A 200 -9.02 17.71 -10.14
N ASP A 201 -7.77 17.79 -10.57
CA ASP A 201 -7.26 18.84 -11.43
C ASP A 201 -7.55 18.50 -12.91
N GLU A 202 -7.45 19.52 -13.78
CA GLU A 202 -7.59 19.31 -15.24
C GLU A 202 -6.50 18.41 -15.80
N SER A 203 -5.29 18.44 -15.22
CA SER A 203 -4.16 17.59 -15.59
C SER A 203 -3.73 16.72 -14.41
N VAL A 204 -4.22 15.49 -14.40
CA VAL A 204 -3.84 14.49 -13.37
C VAL A 204 -2.41 14.05 -13.61
N LYS A 205 -1.58 14.05 -12.55
CA LYS A 205 -0.20 13.55 -12.56
C LYS A 205 -0.03 12.50 -11.46
N CYS A 206 0.16 11.26 -11.86
CA CYS A 206 0.43 10.16 -10.95
C CYS A 206 1.91 10.15 -10.56
N GLN A 207 2.21 10.22 -9.28
CA GLN A 207 3.59 10.17 -8.75
C GLN A 207 4.25 8.81 -8.99
N GLY A 208 3.46 7.74 -9.12
CA GLY A 208 3.94 6.40 -9.46
C GLY A 208 4.11 6.14 -10.96
N PHE A 209 3.83 7.13 -11.82
CA PHE A 209 4.01 6.97 -13.26
C PHE A 209 5.48 6.78 -13.61
N ALA A 210 5.77 5.82 -14.47
CA ALA A 210 7.07 5.65 -15.09
C ALA A 210 6.90 5.47 -16.60
N ASP A 211 7.62 6.28 -17.35
CA ASP A 211 7.91 6.01 -18.74
C ASP A 211 8.90 4.84 -18.88
N ARG A 212 9.33 4.56 -20.09
CA ARG A 212 10.24 3.47 -20.37
C ARG A 212 11.60 3.66 -19.69
N ASP A 213 12.18 4.85 -19.81
CA ASP A 213 13.54 5.11 -19.34
C ASP A 213 13.64 4.98 -17.83
N LEU A 214 12.71 5.61 -17.10
CA LEU A 214 12.63 5.50 -15.65
C LEU A 214 12.36 4.07 -15.17
N PHE A 215 11.55 3.31 -15.91
CA PHE A 215 11.30 1.91 -15.59
C PHE A 215 12.54 1.03 -15.81
N GLU A 216 13.24 1.22 -16.91
CA GLU A 216 14.50 0.49 -17.21
C GLU A 216 15.58 0.81 -16.17
N GLU A 217 15.68 2.06 -15.70
CA GLU A 217 16.59 2.45 -14.61
C GLU A 217 16.26 1.71 -13.31
N ASP A 218 14.98 1.64 -12.92
CA ASP A 218 14.54 0.89 -11.74
C ASP A 218 14.90 -0.60 -11.87
N VAL A 219 14.62 -1.21 -13.03
CA VAL A 219 14.92 -2.63 -13.29
C VAL A 219 16.41 -2.90 -13.19
N GLN A 220 17.24 -2.08 -13.83
CA GLN A 220 18.70 -2.19 -13.75
C GLN A 220 19.19 -2.10 -12.31
N LYS A 221 18.67 -1.16 -11.54
CA LYS A 221 19.01 -0.97 -10.14
C LYS A 221 18.70 -2.20 -9.30
N PHE A 222 17.48 -2.76 -9.45
CA PHE A 222 17.05 -3.92 -8.68
C PHE A 222 17.80 -5.19 -9.09
N LEU A 223 17.99 -5.42 -10.38
CA LEU A 223 18.73 -6.59 -10.87
C LEU A 223 20.21 -6.52 -10.49
N SER A 224 20.85 -5.35 -10.62
CA SER A 224 22.24 -5.15 -10.19
C SER A 224 22.40 -5.41 -8.69
N TYR A 225 21.41 -5.00 -7.90
CA TYR A 225 21.43 -5.26 -6.48
C TYR A 225 21.33 -6.77 -6.18
N LEU A 226 20.41 -7.48 -6.83
CA LEU A 226 20.27 -8.94 -6.67
C LEU A 226 21.52 -9.71 -7.11
N LEU A 227 22.16 -9.30 -8.20
CA LEU A 227 23.40 -9.91 -8.66
C LEU A 227 24.55 -9.78 -7.64
N ASN A 228 24.61 -8.65 -6.95
CA ASN A 228 25.59 -8.42 -5.89
C ASN A 228 25.23 -9.09 -4.54
N HIS A 229 23.96 -9.49 -4.37
CA HIS A 229 23.43 -10.11 -3.15
C HIS A 229 22.55 -11.33 -3.48
N PRO A 230 23.09 -12.40 -4.08
CA PRO A 230 22.29 -13.51 -4.61
C PRO A 230 21.48 -14.24 -3.53
N HIS A 231 21.93 -14.28 -2.29
CA HIS A 231 21.21 -14.87 -1.16
C HIS A 231 19.88 -14.15 -0.85
N LEU A 232 19.74 -12.87 -1.23
CA LEU A 232 18.46 -12.15 -1.08
C LEU A 232 17.36 -12.71 -1.98
N TYR A 233 17.70 -13.26 -3.13
CA TYR A 233 16.72 -13.90 -4.00
C TYR A 233 16.05 -15.08 -3.29
N GLU A 234 16.85 -15.94 -2.65
CA GLU A 234 16.34 -17.08 -1.88
C GLU A 234 15.46 -16.62 -0.72
N ARG A 235 15.91 -15.60 0.01
CA ARG A 235 15.14 -15.04 1.13
C ARG A 235 13.83 -14.42 0.66
N ILE A 236 13.84 -13.61 -0.39
CA ILE A 236 12.63 -13.02 -0.98
C ILE A 236 11.67 -14.12 -1.47
N SER A 237 12.20 -15.13 -2.14
CA SER A 237 11.40 -16.24 -2.63
C SER A 237 10.74 -17.00 -1.50
N LYS A 238 11.48 -17.31 -0.43
CA LYS A 238 10.99 -18.05 0.72
C LYS A 238 10.00 -17.25 1.57
N ASP A 239 10.33 -15.99 1.85
CA ASP A 239 9.62 -15.20 2.88
C ASP A 239 8.47 -14.37 2.29
N LEU A 240 8.47 -14.09 0.98
CA LEU A 240 7.51 -13.20 0.35
C LEU A 240 6.76 -13.79 -0.86
N LEU A 241 7.35 -14.76 -1.59
CA LEU A 241 6.71 -15.32 -2.78
C LEU A 241 5.87 -16.57 -2.49
N PHE A 242 6.14 -17.29 -1.42
CA PHE A 242 5.47 -18.56 -1.09
C PHE A 242 4.55 -18.47 0.14
N PHE A 243 4.06 -17.28 0.47
CA PHE A 243 3.00 -17.07 1.48
C PHE A 243 1.66 -16.73 0.86
#